data_fa7cee10a81956c6874ff8d684584f66
#
_entry.id   fa7cee10a81956c6874ff8d684584f66
#
_cell.length_a   1.000
_cell.length_b   1.000
_cell.length_c   1.000
_cell.angle_alpha   90.00
_cell.angle_beta   90.00
_cell.angle_gamma   90.00
#
_symmetry.space_group_name_H-M   'P 1'
#
loop_
_entity.id
_entity.type
_entity.pdbx_description
1 polymer ?
#
loop_
_entity_poly.entity_id
_entity_poly.type
_entity_poly.pdbx_seq_one_letter_code
_entity_poly.pdbx_strand_id
1 'polypeptide(L)'
;PTLKNSSSNLWQHFYGVEIETNDDFFNDRTVDLMDFNCDQRNSVHFFYVLPFAKNKAMIETTWLSKEDLSLKDYESQIKNYINSLGIKNYKINFKEEGAIPLFYPVNTGEKNKINIGTAGGMTRLSTGYTFLNIQDHSKFIRKNLNNIEKASKFELKIKYKFLDKIFLKVLERNPEKMPNIFYKIFNGYTDSAIKFLSNKSNIIEDILIILKMPKWIFVKSLFN
;
A
#
# COMPACT_ATOMS: atom_id res chain seq x y z
N PRO A 1 -12.30 13.69 -9.81
CA PRO A 1 -12.22 12.66 -10.82
C PRO A 1 -13.23 11.57 -10.47
N THR A 2 -14.18 11.31 -11.40
CA THR A 2 -15.10 10.19 -11.28
C THR A 2 -14.30 8.90 -11.45
N LEU A 3 -14.14 8.14 -10.37
CA LEU A 3 -13.60 6.80 -10.38
C LEU A 3 -14.64 5.88 -11.03
N LYS A 4 -14.53 5.64 -12.34
CA LYS A 4 -15.38 4.65 -13.03
C LYS A 4 -14.72 3.27 -12.93
N ASN A 5 -15.57 2.28 -12.61
CA ASN A 5 -15.28 0.88 -12.40
C ASN A 5 -14.17 0.30 -13.26
N SER A 6 -13.05 -0.01 -12.65
CA SER A 6 -12.18 -1.09 -13.10
C SER A 6 -12.74 -2.43 -12.59
N SER A 7 -12.29 -3.53 -13.15
CA SER A 7 -12.74 -4.90 -12.80
C SER A 7 -12.43 -5.32 -11.34
N SER A 8 -11.79 -4.48 -10.56
CA SER A 8 -11.49 -4.66 -9.14
C SER A 8 -11.88 -3.40 -8.39
N ASN A 9 -12.78 -3.54 -7.42
CA ASN A 9 -13.16 -2.47 -6.50
C ASN A 9 -12.41 -2.61 -5.17
N LEU A 10 -11.15 -3.00 -5.21
CA LEU A 10 -10.32 -3.11 -4.03
C LEU A 10 -9.79 -1.75 -3.58
N TRP A 11 -9.77 -1.55 -2.28
CA TRP A 11 -9.25 -0.37 -1.62
C TRP A 11 -8.23 -0.76 -0.56
N GLN A 12 -7.21 0.05 -0.40
CA GLN A 12 -6.44 0.11 0.83
C GLN A 12 -7.07 1.22 1.68
N HIS A 13 -7.77 0.86 2.73
CA HIS A 13 -8.36 1.81 3.66
C HIS A 13 -7.73 1.65 5.05
N PHE A 14 -7.58 2.75 5.76
CA PHE A 14 -6.81 2.77 6.98
C PHE A 14 -7.29 3.83 7.96
N TYR A 15 -6.92 3.61 9.20
CA TYR A 15 -7.08 4.57 10.29
C TYR A 15 -5.85 4.49 11.19
N GLY A 16 -5.23 5.64 11.46
CA GLY A 16 -4.02 5.75 12.25
C GLY A 16 -4.19 6.70 13.43
N VAL A 17 -3.50 6.40 14.51
CA VAL A 17 -3.37 7.27 15.65
C VAL A 17 -1.91 7.46 16.03
N GLU A 18 -1.48 8.71 16.21
CA GLU A 18 -0.20 8.98 16.86
C GLU A 18 -0.43 8.96 18.37
N ILE A 19 0.28 8.06 19.04
CA ILE A 19 0.22 7.94 20.50
C ILE A 19 1.54 8.36 21.14
N GLU A 20 1.43 8.84 22.38
CA GLU A 20 2.56 9.17 23.24
C GLU A 20 2.36 8.51 24.60
N THR A 21 3.36 7.76 25.06
CA THR A 21 3.39 7.06 26.35
C THR A 21 4.24 7.85 27.35
N ASN A 22 4.00 7.65 28.63
CA ASN A 22 4.80 8.31 29.69
C ASN A 22 6.23 7.75 29.74
N ASP A 23 6.38 6.45 29.49
CA ASP A 23 7.65 5.74 29.57
C ASP A 23 8.14 5.34 28.17
N ASP A 24 9.43 5.04 28.05
CA ASP A 24 10.03 4.47 26.83
C ASP A 24 9.43 3.09 26.55
N PHE A 25 8.73 2.94 25.44
CA PHE A 25 8.05 1.72 25.04
C PHE A 25 8.52 1.19 23.68
N PHE A 26 8.79 2.09 22.75
CA PHE A 26 9.11 1.75 21.36
C PHE A 26 10.62 1.67 21.13
N ASN A 27 11.02 0.86 20.17
CA ASN A 27 12.36 0.95 19.59
C ASN A 27 12.33 1.92 18.41
N ASP A 28 12.88 3.12 18.58
CA ASP A 28 12.91 4.20 17.59
C ASP A 28 13.79 3.92 16.35
N ARG A 29 14.44 2.76 16.30
CA ARG A 29 15.24 2.29 15.16
C ARG A 29 14.59 1.16 14.38
N THR A 30 13.41 0.72 14.79
CA THR A 30 12.71 -0.41 14.18
C THR A 30 11.28 -0.02 13.89
N VAL A 31 10.77 -0.39 12.72
CA VAL A 31 9.35 -0.26 12.35
C VAL A 31 8.75 -1.65 12.18
N ASP A 32 7.53 -1.84 12.65
CA ASP A 32 6.74 -3.00 12.28
C ASP A 32 5.96 -2.65 11.02
N LEU A 33 6.46 -3.18 9.91
CA LEU A 33 5.86 -2.98 8.60
C LEU A 33 4.94 -4.17 8.30
N MET A 34 3.63 -3.99 8.42
CA MET A 34 2.62 -5.02 8.17
C MET A 34 2.64 -6.14 9.22
N ASP A 35 2.31 -5.84 10.46
CA ASP A 35 2.02 -6.87 11.47
C ASP A 35 0.67 -7.52 11.18
N PHE A 36 0.70 -8.78 10.74
CA PHE A 36 -0.48 -9.59 10.42
C PHE A 36 -1.04 -10.38 11.61
N ASN A 37 -0.52 -10.19 12.81
CA ASN A 37 -1.00 -10.87 14.01
C ASN A 37 -2.31 -10.22 14.53
N CYS A 38 -3.32 -10.24 13.69
CA CYS A 38 -4.63 -9.64 13.93
C CYS A 38 -5.73 -10.40 13.18
N ASP A 39 -6.99 -10.12 13.53
CA ASP A 39 -8.15 -10.74 12.88
C ASP A 39 -8.26 -10.30 11.42
N GLN A 40 -8.23 -11.25 10.50
CA GLN A 40 -8.22 -11.02 9.06
C GLN A 40 -9.62 -10.87 8.44
N ARG A 41 -10.68 -11.30 9.11
CA ARG A 41 -12.10 -11.22 8.67
C ARG A 41 -12.31 -11.55 7.19
N ASN A 42 -11.64 -12.60 6.68
CA ASN A 42 -11.66 -13.03 5.28
C ASN A 42 -11.17 -11.93 4.27
N SER A 43 -10.37 -10.99 4.73
CA SER A 43 -9.71 -9.94 3.96
C SER A 43 -8.22 -9.92 4.25
N VAL A 44 -7.52 -8.86 3.87
CA VAL A 44 -6.13 -8.67 4.26
C VAL A 44 -6.08 -7.51 5.24
N HIS A 45 -5.69 -7.79 6.47
CA HIS A 45 -5.59 -6.84 7.56
C HIS A 45 -4.23 -6.89 8.22
N PHE A 46 -3.67 -5.74 8.51
CA PHE A 46 -2.39 -5.62 9.22
C PHE A 46 -2.29 -4.27 9.94
N PHE A 47 -1.35 -4.22 10.88
CA PHE A 47 -0.99 -2.99 11.54
C PHE A 47 0.39 -2.49 11.12
N TYR A 48 0.54 -1.18 11.06
CA TYR A 48 1.84 -0.52 11.11
C TYR A 48 2.12 -0.04 12.53
N VAL A 49 3.38 -0.18 13.00
CA VAL A 49 3.89 0.53 14.16
C VAL A 49 5.13 1.29 13.71
N LEU A 50 5.00 2.61 13.68
CA LEU A 50 6.00 3.54 13.15
C LEU A 50 6.49 4.47 14.27
N PRO A 51 7.55 4.10 15.02
CA PRO A 51 8.07 4.91 16.10
C PRO A 51 8.74 6.19 15.58
N PHE A 52 8.39 7.31 16.20
CA PHE A 52 9.06 8.60 16.00
C PHE A 52 10.08 8.89 17.11
N ALA A 53 9.84 8.30 18.29
CA ALA A 53 10.68 8.34 19.46
C ALA A 53 10.41 7.10 20.32
N LYS A 54 11.18 6.88 21.36
CA LYS A 54 10.98 5.73 22.26
C LYS A 54 9.63 5.72 22.97
N ASN A 55 9.02 6.87 23.13
CA ASN A 55 7.71 7.03 23.76
C ASN A 55 6.61 7.51 22.80
N LYS A 56 6.89 7.54 21.50
CA LYS A 56 5.96 8.11 20.50
C LYS A 56 5.93 7.31 19.22
N ALA A 57 4.75 6.88 18.78
CA ALA A 57 4.60 6.14 17.53
C ALA A 57 3.26 6.42 16.85
N MET A 58 3.23 6.27 15.52
CA MET A 58 1.99 6.06 14.76
C MET A 58 1.64 4.58 14.81
N ILE A 59 0.40 4.28 15.16
CA ILE A 59 -0.18 2.93 15.06
C ILE A 59 -1.35 3.04 14.09
N GLU A 60 -1.30 2.27 13.02
CA GLU A 60 -2.29 2.32 11.95
C GLU A 60 -2.88 0.93 11.68
N THR A 61 -4.20 0.81 11.66
CA THR A 61 -4.92 -0.36 11.14
C THR A 61 -5.15 -0.17 9.65
N THR A 62 -4.77 -1.15 8.83
CA THR A 62 -4.85 -1.08 7.37
C THR A 62 -5.49 -2.33 6.80
N TRP A 63 -6.45 -2.13 5.90
CA TRP A 63 -7.18 -3.18 5.20
C TRP A 63 -6.96 -3.09 3.70
N LEU A 64 -6.81 -4.25 3.05
CA LEU A 64 -6.92 -4.40 1.60
C LEU A 64 -8.18 -5.20 1.33
N SER A 65 -9.26 -4.52 0.99
CA SER A 65 -10.59 -5.16 0.86
C SER A 65 -11.43 -4.48 -0.20
N LYS A 66 -12.55 -5.12 -0.55
CA LYS A 66 -13.68 -4.41 -1.18
C LYS A 66 -14.27 -3.44 -0.15
N GLU A 67 -15.03 -2.46 -0.62
CA GLU A 67 -15.71 -1.55 0.28
C GLU A 67 -16.71 -2.32 1.16
N ASP A 68 -16.30 -2.55 2.39
CA ASP A 68 -17.09 -3.25 3.42
C ASP A 68 -17.13 -2.41 4.69
N LEU A 69 -18.31 -1.88 5.00
CA LEU A 69 -18.52 -1.03 6.18
C LEU A 69 -18.32 -1.79 7.49
N SER A 70 -18.48 -3.12 7.50
CA SER A 70 -18.27 -3.93 8.71
C SER A 70 -16.82 -3.97 9.18
N LEU A 71 -15.87 -3.61 8.31
CA LEU A 71 -14.45 -3.53 8.62
C LEU A 71 -14.04 -2.18 9.23
N LYS A 72 -14.95 -1.21 9.31
CA LYS A 72 -14.66 0.17 9.71
C LYS A 72 -14.82 0.44 11.22
N ASP A 73 -14.74 -0.56 12.06
CA ASP A 73 -14.65 -0.44 13.51
C ASP A 73 -13.24 -0.08 14.00
N TYR A 74 -12.57 0.84 13.29
CA TYR A 74 -11.15 1.17 13.41
C TYR A 74 -10.71 1.55 14.82
N GLU A 75 -11.48 2.40 15.52
CA GLU A 75 -11.12 2.83 16.88
C GLU A 75 -11.04 1.64 17.84
N SER A 76 -11.96 0.69 17.69
CA SER A 76 -11.95 -0.56 18.47
C SER A 76 -10.75 -1.42 18.12
N GLN A 77 -10.42 -1.55 16.83
CA GLN A 77 -9.26 -2.30 16.36
C GLN A 77 -7.96 -1.73 16.92
N ILE A 78 -7.76 -0.41 16.80
CA ILE A 78 -6.59 0.30 17.33
C ILE A 78 -6.48 0.12 18.85
N LYS A 79 -7.57 0.31 19.59
CA LYS A 79 -7.59 0.13 21.05
C LYS A 79 -7.19 -1.28 21.46
N ASN A 80 -7.75 -2.29 20.78
CA ASN A 80 -7.45 -3.70 21.06
C ASN A 80 -5.99 -4.02 20.74
N TYR A 81 -5.47 -3.52 19.62
CA TYR A 81 -4.09 -3.72 19.24
C TYR A 81 -3.11 -3.05 20.20
N ILE A 82 -3.34 -1.80 20.59
CA ILE A 82 -2.54 -1.08 21.59
C ILE A 82 -2.52 -1.85 22.93
N ASN A 83 -3.69 -2.36 23.35
CA ASN A 83 -3.78 -3.18 24.56
C ASN A 83 -2.99 -4.49 24.43
N SER A 84 -2.99 -5.13 23.25
CA SER A 84 -2.21 -6.37 23.01
C SER A 84 -0.70 -6.15 23.05
N LEU A 85 -0.25 -4.92 22.73
CA LEU A 85 1.14 -4.51 22.91
C LEU A 85 1.52 -4.28 24.40
N GLY A 86 0.54 -4.30 25.32
CA GLY A 86 0.76 -4.06 26.75
C GLY A 86 0.75 -2.57 27.14
N ILE A 87 0.43 -1.67 26.22
CA ILE A 87 0.36 -0.22 26.47
C ILE A 87 -0.99 0.11 27.13
N LYS A 88 -0.94 0.55 28.40
CA LYS A 88 -2.16 0.87 29.18
C LYS A 88 -2.48 2.37 29.22
N ASN A 89 -1.44 3.21 29.31
CA ASN A 89 -1.57 4.65 29.46
C ASN A 89 -0.89 5.35 28.29
N TYR A 90 -1.65 6.04 27.50
CA TYR A 90 -1.16 6.82 26.36
C TYR A 90 -2.09 8.00 26.07
N LYS A 91 -1.54 9.02 25.42
CA LYS A 91 -2.27 10.16 24.90
C LYS A 91 -2.31 10.04 23.37
N ILE A 92 -3.45 10.30 22.76
CA ILE A 92 -3.56 10.43 21.31
C ILE A 92 -3.29 11.89 20.93
N ASN A 93 -2.27 12.13 20.13
CA ASN A 93 -1.88 13.46 19.67
C ASN A 93 -2.42 13.79 18.27
N PHE A 94 -2.60 12.77 17.41
CA PHE A 94 -3.06 12.94 16.05
C PHE A 94 -3.88 11.71 15.60
N LYS A 95 -4.80 11.91 14.69
CA LYS A 95 -5.60 10.87 14.05
C LYS A 95 -5.62 11.11 12.55
N GLU A 96 -5.56 10.04 11.77
CA GLU A 96 -5.77 10.09 10.34
C GLU A 96 -6.68 8.94 9.88
N GLU A 97 -7.40 9.18 8.80
CA GLU A 97 -8.21 8.17 8.11
C GLU A 97 -8.12 8.40 6.61
N GLY A 98 -8.06 7.33 5.85
CA GLY A 98 -7.98 7.45 4.41
C GLY A 98 -8.32 6.17 3.66
N ALA A 99 -8.48 6.33 2.34
CA ALA A 99 -8.66 5.22 1.43
C ALA A 99 -7.92 5.47 0.12
N ILE A 100 -7.12 4.49 -0.30
CA ILE A 100 -6.35 4.52 -1.54
C ILE A 100 -6.98 3.50 -2.50
N PRO A 101 -7.45 3.92 -3.69
CA PRO A 101 -7.99 2.98 -4.66
C PRO A 101 -6.88 2.08 -5.19
N LEU A 102 -7.11 0.75 -5.18
CA LEU A 102 -6.23 -0.23 -5.80
C LEU A 102 -6.67 -0.51 -7.24
N PHE A 103 -7.02 0.56 -7.95
CA PHE A 103 -7.35 0.57 -9.37
C PHE A 103 -6.90 1.89 -9.99
N TYR A 104 -6.65 1.88 -11.31
CA TYR A 104 -6.20 3.10 -11.98
C TYR A 104 -7.35 4.08 -12.19
N PRO A 105 -7.11 5.39 -11.95
CA PRO A 105 -8.10 6.41 -12.23
C PRO A 105 -8.39 6.48 -13.73
N VAL A 106 -9.62 6.81 -14.08
CA VAL A 106 -9.97 7.11 -15.47
C VAL A 106 -9.41 8.48 -15.82
N ASN A 107 -8.59 8.52 -16.86
CA ASN A 107 -8.12 9.78 -17.41
C ASN A 107 -9.27 10.43 -18.21
N THR A 108 -9.78 11.55 -17.72
CA THR A 108 -10.89 12.28 -18.36
C THR A 108 -10.47 13.06 -19.61
N GLY A 109 -9.16 13.09 -19.92
CA GLY A 109 -8.63 13.77 -21.10
C GLY A 109 -8.84 15.29 -21.11
N GLU A 110 -9.08 15.91 -19.96
CA GLU A 110 -9.24 17.36 -19.86
C GLU A 110 -7.98 18.08 -20.33
N LYS A 111 -8.14 18.99 -21.29
CA LYS A 111 -7.06 19.84 -21.77
C LYS A 111 -6.58 20.74 -20.62
N ASN A 112 -5.28 20.98 -20.56
CA ASN A 112 -4.63 21.88 -19.59
C ASN A 112 -4.73 21.43 -18.11
N LYS A 113 -5.02 20.15 -17.86
CA LYS A 113 -5.08 19.57 -16.51
C LYS A 113 -4.18 18.34 -16.40
N ILE A 114 -3.39 18.28 -15.36
CA ILE A 114 -2.56 17.13 -15.02
C ILE A 114 -3.02 16.61 -13.66
N ASN A 115 -3.47 15.37 -13.61
CA ASN A 115 -3.72 14.68 -12.37
C ASN A 115 -2.39 14.23 -11.77
N ILE A 116 -2.18 14.43 -10.49
CA ILE A 116 -0.96 14.07 -9.76
C ILE A 116 -1.26 13.06 -8.65
N GLY A 117 -0.20 12.46 -8.11
CA GLY A 117 -0.33 11.51 -7.02
C GLY A 117 -1.20 10.30 -7.36
N THR A 118 -2.00 9.85 -6.42
CA THR A 118 -2.95 8.73 -6.58
C THR A 118 -3.94 9.01 -7.72
N ALA A 119 -4.45 10.24 -7.83
CA ALA A 119 -5.35 10.65 -8.92
C ALA A 119 -4.67 10.64 -10.30
N GLY A 120 -3.34 10.75 -10.35
CA GLY A 120 -2.52 10.60 -11.56
C GLY A 120 -2.12 9.16 -11.87
N GLY A 121 -2.58 8.17 -11.10
CA GLY A 121 -2.24 6.77 -11.31
C GLY A 121 -0.83 6.38 -10.86
N MET A 122 -0.23 7.13 -9.91
CA MET A 122 1.14 6.89 -9.45
C MET A 122 1.22 5.77 -8.39
N THR A 123 0.11 5.24 -7.97
CA THR A 123 0.06 4.17 -6.96
C THR A 123 0.40 2.80 -7.58
N ARG A 124 1.26 2.04 -6.90
CA ARG A 124 1.44 0.61 -7.16
C ARG A 124 0.24 -0.13 -6.57
N LEU A 125 -0.57 -0.68 -7.43
CA LEU A 125 -1.84 -1.28 -7.01
C LEU A 125 -1.66 -2.53 -6.14
N SER A 126 -0.53 -3.23 -6.28
CA SER A 126 -0.20 -4.40 -5.46
C SER A 126 0.06 -4.09 -3.98
N THR A 127 0.46 -2.86 -3.66
CA THR A 127 0.96 -2.52 -2.31
C THR A 127 0.51 -1.15 -1.80
N GLY A 128 -0.22 -0.36 -2.60
CA GLY A 128 -0.58 1.02 -2.27
C GLY A 128 0.60 2.02 -2.31
N TYR A 129 1.82 1.54 -2.61
CA TYR A 129 3.02 2.38 -2.57
C TYR A 129 3.01 3.46 -3.66
N THR A 130 3.21 4.70 -3.27
CA THR A 130 3.04 5.85 -4.16
C THR A 130 4.22 6.85 -4.12
N PHE A 131 4.92 6.95 -2.99
CA PHE A 131 5.82 8.06 -2.70
C PHE A 131 6.91 8.30 -3.75
N LEU A 132 7.75 7.29 -4.07
CA LEU A 132 8.82 7.48 -5.06
C LEU A 132 8.30 7.69 -6.48
N ASN A 133 7.13 7.12 -6.80
CA ASN A 133 6.49 7.34 -8.09
C ASN A 133 6.00 8.79 -8.25
N ILE A 134 5.48 9.39 -7.17
CA ILE A 134 5.13 10.81 -7.13
C ILE A 134 6.37 11.68 -7.34
N GLN A 135 7.49 11.35 -6.72
CA GLN A 135 8.74 12.10 -6.89
C GLN A 135 9.22 12.08 -8.36
N ASP A 136 9.19 10.91 -8.99
CA ASP A 136 9.59 10.78 -10.39
C ASP A 136 8.59 11.49 -11.33
N HIS A 137 7.29 11.41 -11.07
CA HIS A 137 6.27 12.17 -11.79
C HIS A 137 6.46 13.67 -11.65
N SER A 138 6.70 14.18 -10.45
CA SER A 138 6.94 15.59 -10.19
C SER A 138 8.19 16.09 -10.93
N LYS A 139 9.27 15.32 -10.96
CA LYS A 139 10.48 15.62 -11.75
C LYS A 139 10.17 15.69 -13.25
N PHE A 140 9.34 14.77 -13.75
CA PHE A 140 8.95 14.73 -15.16
C PHE A 140 8.09 15.93 -15.53
N ILE A 141 7.08 16.28 -14.72
CA ILE A 141 6.26 17.47 -14.91
C ILE A 141 7.14 18.73 -14.94
N ARG A 142 8.03 18.89 -13.96
CA ARG A 142 8.93 20.04 -13.87
C ARG A 142 9.81 20.22 -15.13
N LYS A 143 10.29 19.11 -15.70
CA LYS A 143 11.09 19.14 -16.94
C LYS A 143 10.27 19.51 -18.19
N ASN A 144 8.95 19.41 -18.12
CA ASN A 144 8.05 19.60 -19.24
C ASN A 144 6.98 20.69 -18.98
N LEU A 145 7.24 21.64 -18.06
CA LEU A 145 6.28 22.69 -17.68
C LEU A 145 5.79 23.53 -18.86
N ASN A 146 6.66 23.77 -19.85
CA ASN A 146 6.34 24.54 -21.04
C ASN A 146 5.49 23.75 -22.08
N ASN A 147 5.18 22.48 -21.81
CA ASN A 147 4.39 21.64 -22.70
C ASN A 147 3.52 20.69 -21.86
N ILE A 148 2.31 21.16 -21.52
CA ILE A 148 1.36 20.43 -20.67
C ILE A 148 0.96 19.09 -21.30
N GLU A 149 0.80 19.04 -22.62
CA GLU A 149 0.48 17.79 -23.32
C GLU A 149 1.56 16.73 -23.11
N LYS A 150 2.85 17.12 -23.18
CA LYS A 150 3.96 16.22 -22.88
C LYS A 150 4.02 15.86 -21.40
N ALA A 151 3.82 16.84 -20.52
CA ALA A 151 3.82 16.63 -19.08
C ALA A 151 2.73 15.65 -18.61
N SER A 152 1.58 15.57 -19.30
CA SER A 152 0.49 14.66 -18.99
C SER A 152 0.72 13.21 -19.46
N LYS A 153 1.77 12.94 -20.24
CA LYS A 153 2.06 11.61 -20.81
C LYS A 153 2.92 10.71 -19.91
N PHE A 154 3.16 11.11 -18.66
CA PHE A 154 3.89 10.24 -17.73
C PHE A 154 3.02 9.04 -17.32
N GLU A 155 3.56 7.85 -17.49
CA GLU A 155 2.90 6.61 -17.10
C GLU A 155 3.86 5.64 -16.42
N LEU A 156 3.31 4.83 -15.52
CA LEU A 156 4.02 3.67 -14.97
C LEU A 156 4.29 2.64 -16.07
N LYS A 157 5.46 1.99 -16.03
CA LYS A 157 5.84 0.97 -17.02
C LYS A 157 4.82 -0.17 -17.09
N ILE A 158 4.48 -0.60 -18.30
CA ILE A 158 3.46 -1.63 -18.57
C ILE A 158 3.72 -2.93 -17.79
N LYS A 159 5.00 -3.33 -17.61
CA LYS A 159 5.33 -4.54 -16.83
C LYS A 159 4.76 -4.49 -15.41
N TYR A 160 4.82 -3.34 -14.74
CA TYR A 160 4.31 -3.20 -13.38
C TYR A 160 2.78 -3.18 -13.34
N LYS A 161 2.15 -2.53 -14.32
CA LYS A 161 0.69 -2.58 -14.47
C LYS A 161 0.19 -4.02 -14.62
N PHE A 162 0.92 -4.84 -15.39
CA PHE A 162 0.60 -6.25 -15.58
C PHE A 162 0.82 -7.08 -14.29
N LEU A 163 1.96 -6.92 -13.63
CA LEU A 163 2.27 -7.63 -12.38
C LEU A 163 1.29 -7.25 -11.27
N ASP A 164 0.94 -5.98 -11.14
CA ASP A 164 -0.05 -5.51 -10.17
C ASP A 164 -1.44 -6.12 -10.44
N LYS A 165 -1.85 -6.21 -11.71
CA LYS A 165 -3.13 -6.85 -12.07
C LYS A 165 -3.20 -8.31 -11.62
N ILE A 166 -2.12 -9.07 -11.80
CA ILE A 166 -2.06 -10.47 -11.35
C ILE A 166 -2.09 -10.52 -9.83
N PHE A 167 -1.33 -9.68 -9.16
CA PHE A 167 -1.26 -9.64 -7.71
C PHE A 167 -2.62 -9.33 -7.09
N LEU A 168 -3.36 -8.35 -7.61
CA LEU A 168 -4.70 -8.02 -7.14
C LEU A 168 -5.69 -9.17 -7.30
N LYS A 169 -5.63 -9.93 -8.40
CA LYS A 169 -6.44 -11.13 -8.57
C LYS A 169 -6.11 -12.20 -7.51
N VAL A 170 -4.83 -12.34 -7.17
CA VAL A 170 -4.42 -13.27 -6.09
C VAL A 170 -4.94 -12.79 -4.75
N LEU A 171 -4.80 -11.50 -4.45
CA LEU A 171 -5.28 -10.88 -3.21
C LEU A 171 -6.80 -11.07 -3.05
N GLU A 172 -7.56 -10.80 -4.10
CA GLU A 172 -9.02 -10.90 -4.07
C GLU A 172 -9.51 -12.33 -3.85
N ARG A 173 -8.79 -13.34 -4.36
CA ARG A 173 -9.22 -14.74 -4.35
C ARG A 173 -8.64 -15.57 -3.22
N ASN A 174 -7.52 -15.13 -2.66
CA ASN A 174 -6.77 -15.88 -1.65
C ASN A 174 -6.26 -14.93 -0.55
N PRO A 175 -7.14 -14.15 0.09
CA PRO A 175 -6.72 -13.18 1.11
C PRO A 175 -5.96 -13.86 2.25
N GLU A 176 -6.33 -15.08 2.62
CA GLU A 176 -5.70 -15.86 3.69
C GLU A 176 -4.22 -16.23 3.43
N LYS A 177 -3.77 -16.13 2.17
CA LYS A 177 -2.38 -16.42 1.79
C LYS A 177 -1.52 -15.15 1.69
N MET A 178 -2.15 -13.99 1.73
CA MET A 178 -1.47 -12.72 1.53
C MET A 178 -0.43 -12.39 2.60
N PRO A 179 -0.63 -12.69 3.91
CA PRO A 179 0.42 -12.49 4.91
C PRO A 179 1.73 -13.19 4.54
N ASN A 180 1.67 -14.45 4.13
CA ASN A 180 2.85 -15.20 3.70
C ASN A 180 3.44 -14.65 2.37
N ILE A 181 2.61 -14.18 1.45
CA ILE A 181 3.06 -13.60 0.17
C ILE A 181 3.80 -12.29 0.44
N PHE A 182 3.26 -11.39 1.26
CA PHE A 182 3.94 -10.15 1.64
C PHE A 182 5.25 -10.41 2.38
N TYR A 183 5.25 -11.35 3.33
CA TYR A 183 6.48 -11.77 4.00
C TYR A 183 7.55 -12.21 2.99
N LYS A 184 7.19 -13.02 1.99
CA LYS A 184 8.13 -13.49 0.96
C LYS A 184 8.66 -12.37 0.05
N ILE A 185 7.87 -11.31 -0.21
CA ILE A 185 8.33 -10.15 -0.99
C ILE A 185 9.46 -9.44 -0.25
N PHE A 186 9.31 -9.24 1.07
CA PHE A 186 10.26 -8.45 1.85
C PHE A 186 11.43 -9.27 2.42
N ASN A 187 11.25 -10.58 2.61
CA ASN A 187 12.29 -11.42 3.21
C ASN A 187 13.35 -11.85 2.20
N GLY A 188 14.56 -11.33 2.38
CA GLY A 188 15.80 -11.81 1.77
C GLY A 188 16.28 -11.13 0.49
N TYR A 189 15.47 -10.25 -0.15
CA TYR A 189 15.90 -9.40 -1.29
C TYR A 189 15.34 -7.99 -1.13
N THR A 190 15.62 -7.38 0.01
CA THR A 190 15.07 -6.07 0.40
C THR A 190 15.32 -5.01 -0.67
N ASP A 191 16.53 -4.93 -1.22
CA ASP A 191 16.86 -3.97 -2.28
C ASP A 191 16.04 -4.21 -3.55
N SER A 192 15.85 -5.47 -3.95
CA SER A 192 15.04 -5.82 -5.12
C SER A 192 13.56 -5.51 -4.87
N ALA A 193 13.06 -5.74 -3.64
CA ALA A 193 11.70 -5.38 -3.26
C ALA A 193 11.50 -3.85 -3.31
N ILE A 194 12.41 -3.05 -2.76
CA ILE A 194 12.37 -1.59 -2.83
C ILE A 194 12.39 -1.09 -4.28
N LYS A 195 13.27 -1.66 -5.12
CA LYS A 195 13.33 -1.33 -6.54
C LYS A 195 12.04 -1.73 -7.27
N PHE A 196 11.47 -2.88 -6.93
CA PHE A 196 10.18 -3.32 -7.49
C PHE A 196 9.06 -2.36 -7.13
N LEU A 197 8.95 -1.95 -5.87
CA LEU A 197 7.94 -0.98 -5.40
C LEU A 197 8.11 0.39 -6.07
N SER A 198 9.33 0.83 -6.30
CA SER A 198 9.66 2.14 -6.91
C SER A 198 9.75 2.12 -8.44
N ASN A 199 9.30 1.06 -9.12
CA ASN A 199 9.35 0.88 -10.58
C ASN A 199 10.77 0.94 -11.18
N LYS A 200 11.78 0.57 -10.41
CA LYS A 200 13.21 0.59 -10.80
C LYS A 200 13.83 -0.79 -10.94
N SER A 201 13.10 -1.87 -10.64
CA SER A 201 13.60 -3.24 -10.78
C SER A 201 13.89 -3.59 -12.24
N ASN A 202 14.92 -4.39 -12.44
CA ASN A 202 15.19 -5.03 -13.72
C ASN A 202 14.49 -6.40 -13.81
N ILE A 203 14.59 -7.07 -14.97
CA ILE A 203 13.91 -8.35 -15.20
C ILE A 203 14.44 -9.45 -14.26
N ILE A 204 15.73 -9.46 -13.97
CA ILE A 204 16.34 -10.48 -13.09
C ILE A 204 15.80 -10.31 -11.66
N GLU A 205 15.76 -9.08 -11.16
CA GLU A 205 15.20 -8.76 -9.85
C GLU A 205 13.70 -9.13 -9.74
N ASP A 206 12.93 -8.87 -10.79
CA ASP A 206 11.52 -9.28 -10.87
C ASP A 206 11.38 -10.81 -10.82
N ILE A 207 12.21 -11.54 -11.58
CA ILE A 207 12.22 -13.01 -11.58
C ILE A 207 12.59 -13.56 -10.21
N LEU A 208 13.58 -12.99 -9.52
CA LEU A 208 13.97 -13.42 -8.17
C LEU A 208 12.81 -13.26 -7.16
N ILE A 209 12.04 -12.19 -7.26
CA ILE A 209 10.84 -12.00 -6.43
C ILE A 209 9.78 -13.05 -6.81
N ILE A 210 9.48 -13.21 -8.10
CA ILE A 210 8.47 -14.16 -8.60
C ILE A 210 8.80 -15.60 -8.20
N LEU A 211 10.07 -16.00 -8.26
CA LEU A 211 10.48 -17.36 -7.89
C LEU A 211 10.23 -17.71 -6.43
N LYS A 212 10.14 -16.73 -5.54
CA LYS A 212 9.78 -16.91 -4.12
C LYS A 212 8.28 -17.06 -3.89
N MET A 213 7.46 -16.60 -4.85
CA MET A 213 6.01 -16.62 -4.70
C MET A 213 5.44 -18.04 -4.86
N PRO A 214 4.28 -18.33 -4.26
CA PRO A 214 3.57 -19.58 -4.45
C PRO A 214 3.02 -19.68 -5.88
N LYS A 215 3.84 -20.21 -6.79
CA LYS A 215 3.68 -20.16 -8.26
C LYS A 215 2.29 -20.57 -8.75
N TRP A 216 1.70 -21.64 -8.20
CA TRP A 216 0.41 -22.17 -8.65
C TRP A 216 -0.74 -21.19 -8.48
N ILE A 217 -0.73 -20.39 -7.40
CA ILE A 217 -1.79 -19.42 -7.14
C ILE A 217 -1.71 -18.29 -8.17
N PHE A 218 -0.49 -17.82 -8.47
CA PHE A 218 -0.26 -16.77 -9.47
C PHE A 218 -0.56 -17.27 -10.89
N VAL A 219 -0.15 -18.49 -11.23
CA VAL A 219 -0.44 -19.11 -12.55
C VAL A 219 -1.94 -19.28 -12.75
N LYS A 220 -2.68 -19.82 -11.77
CA LYS A 220 -4.14 -19.91 -11.84
C LYS A 220 -4.82 -18.55 -12.06
N SER A 221 -4.26 -17.48 -11.49
CA SER A 221 -4.81 -16.14 -11.64
C SER A 221 -4.59 -15.52 -13.02
N LEU A 222 -3.73 -16.10 -13.86
CA LEU A 222 -3.56 -15.69 -15.26
C LEU A 222 -4.68 -16.18 -16.17
N PHE A 223 -5.21 -17.39 -15.91
CA PHE A 223 -6.16 -18.08 -16.78
C PHE A 223 -7.63 -17.91 -16.37
N ASN A 224 -7.88 -17.27 -15.23
CA ASN A 224 -9.20 -16.94 -14.71
C ASN A 224 -9.34 -15.42 -14.56
#